data_1f28cb43bb6aa46e5832d30e84e2e8fb
#
_entry.id   1f28cb43bb6aa46e5832d30e84e2e8fb
#
_cell.length_a   1.000
_cell.length_b   1.000
_cell.length_c   1.000
_cell.angle_alpha   90.00
_cell.angle_beta   90.00
_cell.angle_gamma   90.00
#
_symmetry.space_group_name_H-M   'P 1'
#
loop_
_entity.id
_entity.type
_entity.pdbx_description
1 polymer ?
#
loop_
_entity_poly.entity_id
_entity_poly.type
_entity_poly.pdbx_seq_one_letter_code
_entity_poly.pdbx_strand_id
1 'polypeptide(L)'
;YAEPDADFDKLAEEQARYEAIVSTAGPDSDVQLEIAAAALRLPEWDAQISNLSGGEKRRVAICRLLLSKPDMLLLDEPTNHLDAESVHWIEQFLQRYSGTVVAVTHDRYFLDNAAEWILELDRGHGIPWEGNYSSWLEQKEKRLEMEDKQESARIKTIKTELEWVRSNPKARQAKSKARLSRFEELSSHEYQKRNETQEIFIPVADRLGDKVIEFKSVSKAFGD
;
A
#
# COMPACT_ATOMS: atom_id res chain seq x y z
N TYR A 1 8.24 -42.49 -11.97
CA TYR A 1 8.11 -43.73 -12.82
C TYR A 1 8.86 -44.95 -12.24
N ALA A 2 9.57 -44.83 -11.12
CA ALA A 2 10.34 -45.95 -10.55
C ALA A 2 9.62 -46.70 -9.43
N GLU A 3 8.47 -46.23 -8.97
CA GLU A 3 7.68 -46.89 -7.92
C GLU A 3 6.64 -47.84 -8.52
N PRO A 4 6.55 -49.09 -8.01
CA PRO A 4 5.68 -50.12 -8.60
C PRO A 4 4.16 -49.81 -8.49
N ASP A 5 3.74 -48.88 -7.60
CA ASP A 5 2.35 -48.46 -7.40
C ASP A 5 2.09 -47.02 -7.88
N ALA A 6 2.93 -46.50 -8.79
CA ALA A 6 2.78 -45.16 -9.31
C ALA A 6 1.51 -45.07 -10.22
N ASP A 7 0.66 -44.06 -9.93
CA ASP A 7 -0.44 -43.68 -10.80
C ASP A 7 0.10 -42.98 -12.04
N PHE A 8 0.30 -43.74 -13.10
CA PHE A 8 0.95 -43.27 -14.36
C PHE A 8 0.11 -42.19 -15.05
N ASP A 9 -1.23 -42.20 -14.92
CA ASP A 9 -2.09 -41.19 -15.54
C ASP A 9 -1.92 -39.83 -14.82
N LYS A 10 -1.87 -39.85 -13.50
CA LYS A 10 -1.64 -38.67 -12.71
C LYS A 10 -0.24 -38.09 -12.91
N LEU A 11 0.77 -38.95 -13.00
CA LEU A 11 2.15 -38.52 -13.29
C LEU A 11 2.28 -37.94 -14.69
N ALA A 12 1.56 -38.48 -15.68
CA ALA A 12 1.55 -37.94 -17.04
C ALA A 12 0.85 -36.58 -17.11
N GLU A 13 -0.26 -36.40 -16.38
CA GLU A 13 -0.92 -35.07 -16.25
C GLU A 13 0.01 -34.04 -15.60
N GLU A 14 0.67 -34.41 -14.51
CA GLU A 14 1.63 -33.52 -13.82
C GLU A 14 2.82 -33.18 -14.73
N GLN A 15 3.36 -34.16 -15.45
CA GLN A 15 4.45 -33.94 -16.41
C GLN A 15 4.01 -32.98 -17.52
N ALA A 16 2.87 -33.22 -18.14
CA ALA A 16 2.33 -32.36 -19.20
C ALA A 16 2.10 -30.91 -18.69
N ARG A 17 1.66 -30.77 -17.45
CA ARG A 17 1.50 -29.47 -16.81
C ARG A 17 2.84 -28.76 -16.65
N TYR A 18 3.88 -29.46 -16.17
CA TYR A 18 5.21 -28.84 -16.01
C TYR A 18 5.85 -28.53 -17.34
N GLU A 19 5.71 -29.41 -18.36
CA GLU A 19 6.19 -29.13 -19.71
C GLU A 19 5.53 -27.91 -20.34
N ALA A 20 4.22 -27.71 -20.11
CA ALA A 20 3.51 -26.53 -20.56
C ALA A 20 4.04 -25.24 -19.86
N ILE A 21 4.32 -25.30 -18.57
CA ILE A 21 4.92 -24.19 -17.82
C ILE A 21 6.30 -23.86 -18.37
N VAL A 22 7.17 -24.83 -18.55
CA VAL A 22 8.52 -24.64 -19.08
C VAL A 22 8.50 -24.09 -20.50
N SER A 23 7.62 -24.61 -21.37
CA SER A 23 7.48 -24.11 -22.74
C SER A 23 6.99 -22.67 -22.83
N THR A 24 6.13 -22.25 -21.87
CA THR A 24 5.62 -20.89 -21.79
C THR A 24 6.67 -19.92 -21.22
N ALA A 25 7.57 -20.41 -20.37
CA ALA A 25 8.63 -19.60 -19.76
C ALA A 25 9.69 -19.12 -20.77
N GLY A 26 9.87 -19.84 -21.88
CA GLY A 26 10.81 -19.51 -22.97
C GLY A 26 12.27 -19.93 -22.69
N PRO A 27 13.16 -19.78 -23.69
CA PRO A 27 14.55 -20.29 -23.63
C PRO A 27 15.43 -19.57 -22.60
N ASP A 28 15.05 -18.34 -22.16
CA ASP A 28 15.80 -17.55 -21.18
C ASP A 28 15.31 -17.77 -19.74
N SER A 29 14.44 -18.75 -19.50
CA SER A 29 13.82 -18.99 -18.18
C SER A 29 14.84 -19.29 -17.09
N ASP A 30 15.86 -20.09 -17.40
CA ASP A 30 16.89 -20.48 -16.44
C ASP A 30 17.74 -19.27 -16.04
N VAL A 31 18.10 -18.43 -17.00
CA VAL A 31 18.83 -17.17 -16.72
C VAL A 31 17.99 -16.21 -15.89
N GLN A 32 16.71 -16.07 -16.20
CA GLN A 32 15.80 -15.23 -15.41
C GLN A 32 15.63 -15.78 -13.99
N LEU A 33 15.56 -17.09 -13.83
CA LEU A 33 15.50 -17.74 -12.54
C LEU A 33 16.77 -17.51 -11.72
N GLU A 34 17.95 -17.63 -12.31
CA GLU A 34 19.23 -17.38 -11.64
C GLU A 34 19.34 -15.91 -11.20
N ILE A 35 19.00 -14.98 -12.08
CA ILE A 35 18.99 -13.54 -11.76
C ILE A 35 18.03 -13.24 -10.58
N ALA A 36 16.81 -13.76 -10.64
CA ALA A 36 15.81 -13.56 -9.60
C ALA A 36 16.23 -14.20 -8.27
N ALA A 37 16.81 -15.41 -8.34
CA ALA A 37 17.31 -16.12 -7.17
C ALA A 37 18.45 -15.35 -6.47
N ALA A 38 19.40 -14.84 -7.24
CA ALA A 38 20.50 -14.03 -6.71
C ALA A 38 19.99 -12.71 -6.12
N ALA A 39 19.09 -12.00 -6.82
CA ALA A 39 18.54 -10.73 -6.39
C ALA A 39 17.69 -10.84 -5.12
N LEU A 40 16.92 -11.90 -4.99
CA LEU A 40 16.08 -12.19 -3.82
C LEU A 40 16.83 -12.96 -2.73
N ARG A 41 18.10 -13.28 -2.94
CA ARG A 41 18.93 -14.06 -1.99
C ARG A 41 18.22 -15.34 -1.57
N LEU A 42 17.80 -16.12 -2.56
CA LEU A 42 17.15 -17.41 -2.30
C LEU A 42 18.14 -18.37 -1.63
N PRO A 43 17.62 -19.34 -0.85
CA PRO A 43 18.47 -20.41 -0.29
C PRO A 43 19.06 -21.30 -1.40
N GLU A 44 20.02 -22.14 -1.03
CA GLU A 44 20.63 -23.10 -1.94
C GLU A 44 19.56 -23.99 -2.61
N TRP A 45 19.84 -24.40 -3.85
CA TRP A 45 18.87 -25.12 -4.69
C TRP A 45 18.45 -26.48 -4.12
N ASP A 46 19.29 -27.12 -3.33
CA ASP A 46 19.06 -28.40 -2.64
C ASP A 46 18.42 -28.25 -1.27
N ALA A 47 18.18 -27.01 -0.82
CA ALA A 47 17.58 -26.74 0.47
C ALA A 47 16.14 -27.26 0.55
N GLN A 48 15.86 -28.06 1.58
CA GLN A 48 14.50 -28.54 1.82
C GLN A 48 13.59 -27.41 2.30
N ILE A 49 12.46 -27.25 1.63
CA ILE A 49 11.48 -26.19 1.95
C ILE A 49 10.97 -26.25 3.39
N SER A 50 10.86 -27.48 3.97
CA SER A 50 10.49 -27.69 5.38
C SER A 50 11.41 -26.95 6.36
N ASN A 51 12.69 -26.87 6.05
CA ASN A 51 13.74 -26.35 6.91
C ASN A 51 13.96 -24.83 6.74
N LEU A 52 13.35 -24.23 5.73
CA LEU A 52 13.49 -22.80 5.45
C LEU A 52 12.78 -21.97 6.52
N SER A 53 13.39 -20.83 6.86
CA SER A 53 12.77 -19.80 7.67
C SER A 53 11.54 -19.20 6.99
N GLY A 54 10.68 -18.52 7.74
CA GLY A 54 9.51 -17.84 7.17
C GLY A 54 9.87 -16.80 6.11
N GLY A 55 10.95 -16.06 6.30
CA GLY A 55 11.45 -15.09 5.32
C GLY A 55 11.96 -15.73 4.02
N GLU A 56 12.69 -16.84 4.12
CA GLU A 56 13.17 -17.60 2.96
C GLU A 56 12.00 -18.19 2.16
N LYS A 57 11.04 -18.81 2.84
CA LYS A 57 9.81 -19.32 2.19
C LYS A 57 9.08 -18.23 1.44
N ARG A 58 8.99 -17.03 2.03
CA ARG A 58 8.34 -15.88 1.40
C ARG A 58 9.10 -15.42 0.14
N ARG A 59 10.44 -15.31 0.20
CA ARG A 59 11.26 -14.94 -0.96
C ARG A 59 11.12 -15.94 -2.09
N VAL A 60 11.15 -17.25 -1.79
CA VAL A 60 10.91 -18.31 -2.77
C VAL A 60 9.51 -18.18 -3.40
N ALA A 61 8.49 -17.93 -2.57
CA ALA A 61 7.11 -17.75 -3.05
C ALA A 61 6.96 -16.52 -3.96
N ILE A 62 7.58 -15.39 -3.61
CA ILE A 62 7.59 -14.18 -4.43
C ILE A 62 8.32 -14.45 -5.75
N CYS A 63 9.51 -15.06 -5.71
CA CYS A 63 10.26 -15.42 -6.92
C CYS A 63 9.41 -16.28 -7.88
N ARG A 64 8.80 -17.33 -7.36
CA ARG A 64 7.92 -18.21 -8.13
C ARG A 64 6.74 -17.45 -8.75
N LEU A 65 6.10 -16.59 -7.97
CA LEU A 65 4.95 -15.80 -8.41
C LEU A 65 5.34 -14.86 -9.55
N LEU A 66 6.42 -14.10 -9.39
CA LEU A 66 6.89 -13.13 -10.39
C LEU A 66 7.30 -13.81 -11.70
N LEU A 67 8.02 -14.93 -11.61
CA LEU A 67 8.48 -15.67 -12.79
C LEU A 67 7.35 -16.42 -13.52
N SER A 68 6.23 -16.71 -12.84
CA SER A 68 5.06 -17.32 -13.50
C SER A 68 4.30 -16.37 -14.43
N LYS A 69 4.61 -15.06 -14.36
CA LYS A 69 4.06 -13.99 -15.22
C LYS A 69 2.54 -14.07 -15.43
N PRO A 70 1.70 -14.13 -14.37
CA PRO A 70 0.27 -14.13 -14.52
C PRO A 70 -0.23 -12.79 -15.07
N ASP A 71 -1.42 -12.77 -15.68
CA ASP A 71 -2.02 -11.51 -16.19
C ASP A 71 -2.26 -10.47 -15.08
N MET A 72 -2.43 -10.92 -13.83
CA MET A 72 -2.63 -10.05 -12.67
C MET A 72 -1.82 -10.56 -11.47
N LEU A 73 -1.09 -9.64 -10.84
CA LEU A 73 -0.38 -9.83 -9.57
C LEU A 73 -1.12 -9.13 -8.44
N LEU A 74 -1.42 -9.86 -7.37
CA LEU A 74 -1.94 -9.33 -6.11
C LEU A 74 -0.86 -9.50 -5.05
N LEU A 75 -0.29 -8.39 -4.58
CA LEU A 75 0.83 -8.38 -3.65
C LEU A 75 0.41 -7.73 -2.33
N ASP A 76 0.61 -8.43 -1.23
CA ASP A 76 0.37 -7.92 0.11
C ASP A 76 1.70 -7.75 0.83
N GLU A 77 2.06 -6.48 1.12
CA GLU A 77 3.31 -6.07 1.75
C GLU A 77 4.56 -6.73 1.11
N PRO A 78 4.77 -6.57 -0.22
CA PRO A 78 5.81 -7.33 -0.94
C PRO A 78 7.23 -7.01 -0.49
N THR A 79 7.47 -5.84 0.11
CA THR A 79 8.78 -5.38 0.57
C THR A 79 9.14 -5.83 1.98
N ASN A 80 8.18 -6.35 2.75
CA ASN A 80 8.41 -6.77 4.13
C ASN A 80 9.44 -7.90 4.23
N HIS A 81 10.41 -7.71 5.11
CA HIS A 81 11.51 -8.66 5.38
C HIS A 81 12.51 -8.83 4.22
N LEU A 82 12.51 -7.92 3.26
CA LEU A 82 13.50 -7.86 2.19
C LEU A 82 14.55 -6.80 2.51
N ASP A 83 15.77 -7.03 2.02
CA ASP A 83 16.80 -6.00 2.03
C ASP A 83 16.61 -5.01 0.87
N ALA A 84 17.32 -3.89 0.93
CA ALA A 84 17.16 -2.80 -0.04
C ALA A 84 17.48 -3.22 -1.48
N GLU A 85 18.41 -4.17 -1.69
CA GLU A 85 18.77 -4.65 -3.02
C GLU A 85 17.63 -5.50 -3.61
N SER A 86 17.05 -6.38 -2.81
CA SER A 86 15.89 -7.18 -3.20
C SER A 86 14.65 -6.33 -3.48
N VAL A 87 14.39 -5.30 -2.67
CA VAL A 87 13.31 -4.33 -2.91
C VAL A 87 13.52 -3.62 -4.24
N HIS A 88 14.71 -3.07 -4.47
CA HIS A 88 15.03 -2.39 -5.71
C HIS A 88 14.87 -3.28 -6.95
N TRP A 89 15.27 -4.54 -6.85
CA TRP A 89 15.07 -5.49 -7.94
C TRP A 89 13.58 -5.73 -8.22
N ILE A 90 12.74 -5.89 -7.18
CA ILE A 90 11.28 -6.02 -7.34
C ILE A 90 10.69 -4.77 -8.00
N GLU A 91 11.08 -3.58 -7.57
CA GLU A 91 10.63 -2.32 -8.18
C GLU A 91 10.92 -2.32 -9.69
N GLN A 92 12.15 -2.61 -10.09
CA GLN A 92 12.54 -2.68 -11.49
C GLN A 92 11.80 -3.78 -12.28
N PHE A 93 11.54 -4.92 -11.63
CA PHE A 93 10.78 -6.00 -12.24
C PHE A 93 9.33 -5.57 -12.50
N LEU A 94 8.69 -4.95 -11.52
CA LEU A 94 7.30 -4.51 -11.62
C LEU A 94 7.11 -3.37 -12.63
N GLN A 95 8.05 -2.45 -12.75
CA GLN A 95 8.03 -1.39 -13.77
C GLN A 95 8.00 -1.93 -15.21
N ARG A 96 8.55 -3.12 -15.43
CA ARG A 96 8.60 -3.77 -16.76
C ARG A 96 7.55 -4.86 -16.92
N TYR A 97 6.73 -5.05 -15.90
CA TYR A 97 5.72 -6.08 -15.89
C TYR A 97 4.59 -5.75 -16.87
N SER A 98 4.27 -6.70 -17.78
CA SER A 98 3.25 -6.47 -18.80
C SER A 98 1.81 -6.65 -18.32
N GLY A 99 1.62 -7.32 -17.18
CA GLY A 99 0.30 -7.57 -16.59
C GLY A 99 -0.11 -6.46 -15.60
N THR A 100 -1.28 -6.62 -15.02
CA THR A 100 -1.79 -5.71 -13.98
C THR A 100 -1.18 -6.05 -12.63
N VAL A 101 -0.68 -5.05 -11.90
CA VAL A 101 -0.17 -5.20 -10.54
C VAL A 101 -1.05 -4.42 -9.56
N VAL A 102 -1.52 -5.10 -8.53
CA VAL A 102 -2.19 -4.47 -7.38
C VAL A 102 -1.39 -4.80 -6.13
N ALA A 103 -0.83 -3.80 -5.49
CA ALA A 103 -0.02 -3.97 -4.29
C ALA A 103 -0.64 -3.21 -3.11
N VAL A 104 -0.68 -3.85 -1.95
CA VAL A 104 -0.99 -3.22 -0.67
C VAL A 104 0.33 -3.10 0.09
N THR A 105 0.73 -1.88 0.46
CA THR A 105 1.98 -1.66 1.18
C THR A 105 1.98 -0.35 1.95
N HIS A 106 2.81 -0.29 2.98
CA HIS A 106 3.13 0.92 3.75
C HIS A 106 4.47 1.55 3.34
N ASP A 107 5.18 0.93 2.41
CA ASP A 107 6.46 1.42 1.92
C ASP A 107 6.27 2.55 0.90
N ARG A 108 6.52 3.78 1.36
CA ARG A 108 6.35 5.00 0.55
C ARG A 108 7.34 5.06 -0.62
N TYR A 109 8.56 4.57 -0.42
CA TYR A 109 9.59 4.55 -1.46
C TYR A 109 9.23 3.56 -2.55
N PHE A 110 8.74 2.39 -2.17
CA PHE A 110 8.23 1.41 -3.12
C PHE A 110 7.06 1.97 -3.94
N LEU A 111 6.10 2.64 -3.29
CA LEU A 111 4.97 3.28 -3.99
C LEU A 111 5.43 4.42 -4.91
N ASP A 112 6.47 5.16 -4.52
CA ASP A 112 6.98 6.25 -5.34
C ASP A 112 7.70 5.75 -6.59
N ASN A 113 8.38 4.60 -6.50
CA ASN A 113 9.13 4.01 -7.58
C ASN A 113 8.29 3.10 -8.49
N ALA A 114 7.34 2.35 -7.94
CA ALA A 114 6.65 1.28 -8.67
C ALA A 114 5.20 1.61 -9.05
N ALA A 115 4.54 2.57 -8.38
CA ALA A 115 3.13 2.83 -8.59
C ALA A 115 2.90 3.89 -9.69
N GLU A 116 1.99 3.59 -10.62
CA GLU A 116 1.44 4.53 -11.60
C GLU A 116 0.08 5.08 -11.15
N TRP A 117 -0.61 4.34 -10.30
CA TRP A 117 -1.88 4.70 -9.71
C TRP A 117 -1.90 4.36 -8.22
N ILE A 118 -2.56 5.20 -7.43
CA ILE A 118 -2.82 4.94 -6.01
C ILE A 118 -4.32 4.92 -5.78
N LEU A 119 -4.81 3.86 -5.13
CA LEU A 119 -6.18 3.77 -4.64
C LEU A 119 -6.18 4.09 -3.13
N GLU A 120 -6.59 5.29 -2.78
CA GLU A 120 -6.79 5.68 -1.39
C GLU A 120 -8.13 5.14 -0.88
N LEU A 121 -8.12 4.45 0.25
CA LEU A 121 -9.34 4.05 0.95
C LEU A 121 -9.61 5.06 2.06
N ASP A 122 -10.61 5.90 1.88
CA ASP A 122 -11.00 6.94 2.84
C ASP A 122 -12.50 6.87 3.13
N ARG A 123 -12.88 6.77 4.39
CA ARG A 123 -14.29 6.77 4.87
C ARG A 123 -15.21 5.79 4.12
N GLY A 124 -14.69 4.59 3.81
CA GLY A 124 -15.43 3.56 3.08
C GLY A 124 -15.53 3.77 1.58
N HIS A 125 -14.86 4.76 1.02
CA HIS A 125 -14.79 5.04 -0.41
C HIS A 125 -13.38 4.79 -0.94
N GLY A 126 -13.29 4.24 -2.16
CA GLY A 126 -12.04 4.14 -2.90
C GLY A 126 -11.87 5.36 -3.79
N ILE A 127 -10.77 6.08 -3.64
CA ILE A 127 -10.46 7.28 -4.42
C ILE A 127 -9.22 6.99 -5.25
N PRO A 128 -9.36 6.85 -6.58
CA PRO A 128 -8.23 6.63 -7.47
C PRO A 128 -7.47 7.93 -7.73
N TRP A 129 -6.16 7.85 -7.70
CA TRP A 129 -5.23 8.93 -7.98
C TRP A 129 -4.23 8.48 -9.04
N GLU A 130 -4.06 9.27 -10.07
CA GLU A 130 -3.03 9.04 -11.08
C GLU A 130 -1.67 9.56 -10.59
N GLY A 131 -0.65 8.72 -10.72
CA GLY A 131 0.72 9.02 -10.35
C GLY A 131 1.23 8.21 -9.15
N ASN A 132 2.45 8.54 -8.74
CA ASN A 132 3.15 7.91 -7.63
C ASN A 132 2.77 8.51 -6.27
N TYR A 133 3.44 8.05 -5.19
CA TYR A 133 3.15 8.50 -3.83
C TYR A 133 3.35 10.01 -3.63
N SER A 134 4.43 10.58 -4.18
CA SER A 134 4.71 12.02 -4.07
C SER A 134 3.63 12.86 -4.75
N SER A 135 3.21 12.47 -5.95
CA SER A 135 2.14 13.18 -6.67
C SER A 135 0.77 13.02 -5.97
N TRP A 136 0.49 11.85 -5.40
CA TRP A 136 -0.69 11.62 -4.58
C TRP A 136 -0.72 12.56 -3.37
N LEU A 137 0.41 12.72 -2.68
CA LEU A 137 0.51 13.58 -1.50
C LEU A 137 0.16 15.04 -1.83
N GLU A 138 0.73 15.58 -2.92
CA GLU A 138 0.43 16.93 -3.38
C GLU A 138 -1.04 17.12 -3.77
N GLN A 139 -1.61 16.15 -4.48
CA GLN A 139 -3.02 16.20 -4.90
C GLN A 139 -3.95 16.13 -3.68
N LYS A 140 -3.58 15.29 -2.71
CA LYS A 140 -4.31 15.14 -1.44
C LYS A 140 -4.31 16.44 -0.64
N GLU A 141 -3.17 17.10 -0.50
CA GLU A 141 -3.07 18.39 0.20
C GLU A 141 -3.98 19.44 -0.45
N LYS A 142 -3.92 19.58 -1.78
CA LYS A 142 -4.79 20.51 -2.51
C LYS A 142 -6.27 20.21 -2.31
N ARG A 143 -6.64 18.94 -2.33
CA ARG A 143 -8.02 18.52 -2.07
C ARG A 143 -8.46 18.88 -0.67
N LEU A 144 -7.62 18.62 0.34
CA LEU A 144 -7.91 18.96 1.74
C LEU A 144 -8.11 20.46 1.94
N GLU A 145 -7.24 21.28 1.36
CA GLU A 145 -7.40 22.74 1.40
C GLU A 145 -8.74 23.21 0.77
N MET A 146 -9.17 22.56 -0.31
CA MET A 146 -10.45 22.87 -0.95
C MET A 146 -11.62 22.45 -0.06
N GLU A 147 -11.56 21.24 0.53
CA GLU A 147 -12.58 20.74 1.46
C GLU A 147 -12.72 21.67 2.67
N ASP A 148 -11.60 22.12 3.28
CA ASP A 148 -11.60 23.03 4.42
C ASP A 148 -12.16 24.41 4.06
N LYS A 149 -11.81 24.94 2.89
CA LYS A 149 -12.37 26.20 2.38
C LYS A 149 -13.89 26.11 2.17
N GLN A 150 -14.36 25.01 1.59
CA GLN A 150 -15.78 24.75 1.37
C GLN A 150 -16.54 24.61 2.68
N GLU A 151 -15.98 23.85 3.64
CA GLU A 151 -16.59 23.66 4.96
C GLU A 151 -16.62 24.96 5.76
N SER A 152 -15.55 25.75 5.72
CA SER A 152 -15.51 27.07 6.36
C SER A 152 -16.56 28.01 5.78
N ALA A 153 -16.74 28.00 4.46
CA ALA A 153 -17.78 28.78 3.77
C ALA A 153 -19.19 28.27 4.14
N ARG A 154 -19.38 26.94 4.23
CA ARG A 154 -20.64 26.32 4.67
C ARG A 154 -21.00 26.73 6.10
N ILE A 155 -20.07 26.64 7.03
CA ILE A 155 -20.26 27.02 8.43
C ILE A 155 -20.61 28.51 8.54
N LYS A 156 -19.92 29.37 7.78
CA LYS A 156 -20.23 30.80 7.73
C LYS A 156 -21.64 31.07 7.22
N THR A 157 -22.08 30.36 6.18
CA THR A 157 -23.44 30.45 5.65
C THR A 157 -24.47 29.97 6.68
N ILE A 158 -24.24 28.83 7.34
CA ILE A 158 -25.10 28.31 8.40
C ILE A 158 -25.25 29.31 9.54
N LYS A 159 -24.15 29.93 10.00
CA LYS A 159 -24.19 30.97 11.04
C LYS A 159 -25.05 32.16 10.63
N THR A 160 -24.86 32.65 9.40
CA THR A 160 -25.65 33.78 8.86
C THR A 160 -27.14 33.45 8.76
N GLU A 161 -27.46 32.24 8.29
CA GLU A 161 -28.85 31.79 8.21
C GLU A 161 -29.47 31.57 9.60
N LEU A 162 -28.70 31.05 10.55
CA LEU A 162 -29.13 30.88 11.94
C LEU A 162 -29.47 32.23 12.62
N GLU A 163 -28.62 33.25 12.43
CA GLU A 163 -28.86 34.58 12.91
C GLU A 163 -30.13 35.16 12.29
N TRP A 164 -30.33 34.97 11.01
CA TRP A 164 -31.55 35.42 10.34
C TRP A 164 -32.80 34.71 10.87
N VAL A 165 -32.75 33.38 11.08
CA VAL A 165 -33.85 32.60 11.68
C VAL A 165 -34.19 33.11 13.08
N ARG A 166 -33.18 33.51 13.86
CA ARG A 166 -33.35 34.03 15.25
C ARG A 166 -33.90 35.46 15.27
N SER A 167 -33.51 36.30 14.32
CA SER A 167 -33.82 37.74 14.35
C SER A 167 -35.21 38.10 13.83
N ASN A 168 -35.92 37.25 13.11
CA ASN A 168 -37.14 37.62 12.38
C ASN A 168 -38.32 36.64 12.56
N PRO A 169 -39.04 36.66 13.72
CA PRO A 169 -40.16 35.73 13.96
C PRO A 169 -41.42 36.02 13.12
N LYS A 170 -41.59 37.24 12.58
CA LYS A 170 -42.80 37.67 11.91
C LYS A 170 -42.79 37.60 10.37
N ALA A 171 -41.62 37.40 9.73
CA ALA A 171 -41.50 37.34 8.27
C ALA A 171 -41.59 35.93 7.69
N ARG A 172 -42.13 34.98 8.44
CA ARG A 172 -42.06 33.50 8.17
C ARG A 172 -42.98 33.00 7.06
N GLN A 173 -43.83 33.80 6.41
CA GLN A 173 -45.00 33.18 5.76
C GLN A 173 -44.95 32.82 4.30
N ALA A 174 -44.01 33.19 3.45
CA ALA A 174 -43.95 32.65 2.07
C ALA A 174 -42.52 32.57 1.49
N LYS A 175 -41.66 33.56 1.74
CA LYS A 175 -40.27 33.51 1.22
C LYS A 175 -39.33 32.68 2.10
N SER A 176 -39.80 32.30 3.29
CA SER A 176 -39.00 31.63 4.32
C SER A 176 -38.90 30.10 4.15
N LYS A 177 -39.86 29.45 3.48
CA LYS A 177 -39.90 27.97 3.35
C LYS A 177 -38.70 27.42 2.57
N ALA A 178 -38.39 28.04 1.43
CA ALA A 178 -37.22 27.64 0.64
C ALA A 178 -35.88 27.89 1.37
N ARG A 179 -35.81 28.98 2.14
CA ARG A 179 -34.62 29.31 2.92
C ARG A 179 -34.44 28.42 4.16
N LEU A 180 -35.55 28.06 4.80
CA LEU A 180 -35.55 27.07 5.88
C LEU A 180 -35.16 25.68 5.37
N SER A 181 -35.73 25.24 4.25
CA SER A 181 -35.36 23.96 3.63
C SER A 181 -33.88 23.92 3.25
N ARG A 182 -33.33 25.02 2.73
CA ARG A 182 -31.90 25.14 2.43
C ARG A 182 -31.02 25.13 3.70
N PHE A 183 -31.50 25.73 4.77
CA PHE A 183 -30.80 25.67 6.07
C PHE A 183 -30.82 24.25 6.64
N GLU A 184 -31.97 23.56 6.57
CA GLU A 184 -32.10 22.16 6.99
C GLU A 184 -31.19 21.25 6.16
N GLU A 185 -31.14 21.43 4.86
CA GLU A 185 -30.26 20.71 3.94
C GLU A 185 -28.77 20.94 4.29
N LEU A 186 -28.36 22.22 4.47
CA LEU A 186 -27.00 22.56 4.86
C LEU A 186 -26.63 22.08 6.27
N SER A 187 -27.57 22.02 7.20
CA SER A 187 -27.34 21.57 8.57
C SER A 187 -27.37 20.06 8.72
N SER A 188 -28.11 19.35 7.87
CA SER A 188 -28.20 17.89 7.88
C SER A 188 -26.98 17.21 7.28
N HIS A 189 -26.16 17.93 6.55
CA HIS A 189 -24.93 17.40 5.99
C HIS A 189 -23.92 17.15 7.13
N GLU A 190 -23.77 15.90 7.55
CA GLU A 190 -22.76 15.49 8.52
C GLU A 190 -21.38 15.64 7.90
N TYR A 191 -20.65 16.68 8.30
CA TYR A 191 -19.23 16.78 8.00
C TYR A 191 -18.47 15.80 8.91
N GLN A 192 -18.09 14.68 8.38
CA GLN A 192 -17.18 13.77 9.07
C GLN A 192 -15.82 14.43 9.13
N LYS A 193 -15.56 15.11 10.25
CA LYS A 193 -14.25 15.69 10.53
C LYS A 193 -13.20 14.59 10.42
N ARG A 194 -12.25 14.76 9.52
CA ARG A 194 -11.15 13.83 9.35
C ARG A 194 -10.41 13.70 10.66
N ASN A 195 -10.16 12.47 11.11
CA ASN A 195 -9.08 12.25 12.06
C ASN A 195 -7.80 12.60 11.31
N GLU A 196 -7.35 13.83 11.49
CA GLU A 196 -6.03 14.25 11.04
C GLU A 196 -5.06 13.23 11.58
N THR A 197 -4.20 12.72 10.70
CA THR A 197 -3.03 11.95 11.11
C THR A 197 -2.40 12.77 12.21
N GLN A 198 -2.46 12.31 13.45
CA GLN A 198 -1.77 12.99 14.55
C GLN A 198 -0.29 12.87 14.19
N GLU A 199 0.25 13.91 13.56
CA GLU A 199 1.69 14.09 13.55
C GLU A 199 2.09 14.12 15.01
N ILE A 200 2.88 13.13 15.41
CA ILE A 200 3.50 13.15 16.73
C ILE A 200 4.50 14.31 16.68
N PHE A 201 4.04 15.49 17.01
CA PHE A 201 4.93 16.62 17.21
C PHE A 201 5.68 16.36 18.50
N ILE A 202 6.93 15.93 18.39
CA ILE A 202 7.85 15.89 19.51
C ILE A 202 8.47 17.28 19.59
N PRO A 203 8.07 18.12 20.55
CA PRO A 203 8.66 19.44 20.70
C PRO A 203 10.15 19.24 20.95
N VAL A 204 10.97 19.97 20.20
CA VAL A 204 12.41 20.01 20.43
C VAL A 204 12.60 20.62 21.81
N ALA A 205 12.88 19.76 22.79
CA ALA A 205 13.29 20.21 24.11
C ALA A 205 14.65 20.93 24.04
N ASP A 206 15.03 21.61 25.10
CA ASP A 206 16.33 22.26 25.22
C ASP A 206 17.45 21.30 24.83
N ARG A 207 18.46 21.80 24.14
CA ARG A 207 19.59 21.01 23.65
C ARG A 207 20.20 20.18 24.77
N LEU A 208 20.19 18.87 24.61
CA LEU A 208 20.63 17.90 25.62
C LEU A 208 22.16 17.91 25.92
N GLY A 209 22.90 18.91 25.43
CA GLY A 209 24.36 19.00 25.56
C GLY A 209 25.09 18.18 24.51
N ASP A 210 26.45 18.18 24.61
CA ASP A 210 27.30 17.52 23.60
C ASP A 210 27.40 16.00 23.77
N LYS A 211 27.01 15.45 24.94
CA LYS A 211 26.97 14.01 25.24
C LYS A 211 25.57 13.62 25.68
N VAL A 212 24.83 12.98 24.78
CA VAL A 212 23.45 12.55 25.04
C VAL A 212 23.41 11.14 25.63
N ILE A 213 24.27 10.25 25.17
CA ILE A 213 24.38 8.87 25.63
C ILE A 213 25.86 8.50 25.68
N GLU A 214 26.35 7.98 26.81
CA GLU A 214 27.70 7.48 26.99
C GLU A 214 27.67 6.00 27.38
N PHE A 215 28.25 5.14 26.56
CA PHE A 215 28.41 3.72 26.88
C PHE A 215 29.75 3.47 27.56
N LYS A 216 29.72 2.99 28.80
CA LYS A 216 30.92 2.61 29.56
C LYS A 216 30.95 1.11 29.76
N SER A 217 31.91 0.44 29.17
CA SER A 217 32.17 -0.99 29.35
C SER A 217 30.93 -1.88 29.21
N VAL A 218 30.08 -1.61 28.22
CA VAL A 218 28.89 -2.42 27.99
C VAL A 218 29.28 -3.65 27.18
N SER A 219 29.02 -4.83 27.72
CA SER A 219 29.16 -6.11 27.01
C SER A 219 27.85 -6.89 27.13
N LYS A 220 27.45 -7.61 26.07
CA LYS A 220 26.33 -8.53 26.08
C LYS A 220 26.71 -9.79 25.31
N ALA A 221 26.62 -10.95 25.95
CA ALA A 221 26.74 -12.24 25.30
C ALA A 221 25.34 -12.81 25.01
N PHE A 222 25.17 -13.46 23.89
CA PHE A 222 23.97 -14.22 23.51
C PHE A 222 24.38 -15.69 23.49
N GLY A 223 24.05 -16.40 24.57
CA GLY A 223 24.26 -17.84 24.70
C GLY A 223 25.72 -18.30 24.72
N ASP A 224 25.93 -19.52 25.21
CA ASP A 224 27.15 -20.28 25.02
C ASP A 224 27.19 -20.87 23.61
#